data_12f8698e502e173c4ecf0e3ae27aa2f5
#
_entry.id   12f8698e502e173c4ecf0e3ae27aa2f5
#
_cell.length_a   1.000
_cell.length_b   1.000
_cell.length_c   1.000
_cell.angle_alpha   90.00
_cell.angle_beta   90.00
_cell.angle_gamma   90.00
#
_symmetry.space_group_name_H-M   'P 1'
#
loop_
_entity.id
_entity.type
_entity.pdbx_description
1 polymer ?
#
loop_
_entity_poly.entity_id
_entity_poly.type
_entity_poly.pdbx_seq_one_letter_code
_entity_poly.pdbx_strand_id
1 'polypeptide(L)'
;KSTGNNRAANMVVIGALAHLVNMPKDFLEEFVTKRFTRGRAGDDEIIRSNIEAMNLGRNHIAGTGFSLGELAPPEKPEETQIMLKGNEAICLGALAAGLEFYAGYPISPATTVLLYMERNLVGSGKFSYQVSSEIESITALLGAGFAGKKCMTATAGPGISLMSEGLGLAWMAEIPMVIVDVQRGGPATGLPTKTEQSDLMSCMFPAHGDVRLPIIAVGTVEECFYGAIKALNWAEKYQGPVILMSEMSLAERVQNIPKPDISKVEIENRLVYQGTNGYKRYAGFELSAMPLPGSPGAYVANGSEHDDMGDTTHLGERHIQMTQRRFSKIHLLEEDDYERDNA
;
A
#
# COMPACT_ATOMS: atom_id res chain seq x y z
N LYS A 1 36.39 -15.49 5.51
CA LYS A 1 37.78 -15.34 5.03
C LYS A 1 38.30 -16.58 4.30
N SER A 2 37.88 -17.80 4.73
CA SER A 2 38.30 -19.07 4.11
C SER A 2 37.86 -19.26 2.66
N THR A 3 36.74 -18.64 2.23
CA THR A 3 36.24 -18.71 0.86
C THR A 3 36.78 -17.63 -0.06
N GLY A 4 37.59 -16.69 0.45
CA GLY A 4 38.07 -15.52 -0.31
C GLY A 4 36.98 -14.54 -0.76
N ASN A 5 35.72 -14.84 -0.48
CA ASN A 5 34.55 -14.07 -0.92
C ASN A 5 33.76 -13.54 0.29
N ASN A 6 33.97 -12.28 0.65
CA ASN A 6 33.22 -11.63 1.75
C ASN A 6 31.72 -11.54 1.47
N ARG A 7 31.27 -11.64 0.21
CA ARG A 7 29.85 -11.60 -0.18
C ARG A 7 29.11 -12.91 0.12
N ALA A 8 29.83 -14.00 0.41
CA ALA A 8 29.24 -15.28 0.75
C ALA A 8 28.99 -15.48 2.27
N ALA A 9 29.23 -14.46 3.10
CA ALA A 9 29.07 -14.57 4.55
C ALA A 9 27.63 -14.93 4.97
N ASN A 10 26.64 -14.41 4.28
CA ASN A 10 25.22 -14.74 4.49
C ASN A 10 24.94 -16.23 4.18
N MET A 11 25.63 -16.83 3.20
CA MET A 11 25.45 -18.24 2.86
C MET A 11 26.03 -19.14 3.96
N VAL A 12 27.12 -18.74 4.61
CA VAL A 12 27.64 -19.43 5.79
C VAL A 12 26.61 -19.45 6.91
N VAL A 13 25.96 -18.30 7.18
CA VAL A 13 24.91 -18.21 8.20
C VAL A 13 23.70 -19.07 7.84
N ILE A 14 23.25 -19.06 6.59
CA ILE A 14 22.15 -19.90 6.11
C ILE A 14 22.47 -21.38 6.33
N GLY A 15 23.68 -21.82 5.96
CA GLY A 15 24.11 -23.20 6.18
C GLY A 15 24.13 -23.60 7.65
N ALA A 16 24.61 -22.70 8.52
CA ALA A 16 24.61 -22.91 9.97
C ALA A 16 23.17 -23.05 10.54
N LEU A 17 22.28 -22.10 10.18
CA LEU A 17 20.88 -22.14 10.62
C LEU A 17 20.14 -23.39 10.12
N ALA A 18 20.37 -23.76 8.86
CA ALA A 18 19.76 -24.97 8.28
C ALA A 18 20.18 -26.26 9.02
N HIS A 19 21.43 -26.32 9.48
CA HIS A 19 21.88 -27.45 10.30
C HIS A 19 21.21 -27.47 11.68
N LEU A 20 21.06 -26.31 12.30
CA LEU A 20 20.44 -26.19 13.63
C LEU A 20 19.01 -26.73 13.67
N VAL A 21 18.26 -26.64 12.57
CA VAL A 21 16.87 -27.12 12.44
C VAL A 21 16.72 -28.39 11.59
N ASN A 22 17.84 -29.05 11.34
CA ASN A 22 17.93 -30.28 10.52
C ASN A 22 17.27 -30.20 9.14
N MET A 23 17.41 -29.03 8.46
CA MET A 23 16.88 -28.85 7.11
C MET A 23 17.68 -29.70 6.10
N PRO A 24 17.00 -30.38 5.15
CA PRO A 24 17.68 -31.22 4.15
C PRO A 24 18.68 -30.38 3.30
N LYS A 25 19.88 -30.97 3.10
CA LYS A 25 20.96 -30.31 2.36
C LYS A 25 20.57 -30.06 0.89
N ASP A 26 19.98 -31.06 0.26
CA ASP A 26 19.65 -31.09 -1.16
C ASP A 26 18.66 -29.96 -1.52
N PHE A 27 17.71 -29.67 -0.63
CA PHE A 27 16.76 -28.57 -0.81
C PHE A 27 17.45 -27.19 -0.94
N LEU A 28 18.45 -26.94 -0.11
CA LEU A 28 19.21 -25.68 -0.15
C LEU A 28 20.13 -25.60 -1.37
N GLU A 29 20.75 -26.71 -1.76
CA GLU A 29 21.61 -26.75 -2.94
C GLU A 29 20.79 -26.53 -4.22
N GLU A 30 19.59 -27.13 -4.31
CA GLU A 30 18.65 -26.88 -5.40
C GLU A 30 18.22 -25.41 -5.44
N PHE A 31 17.85 -24.83 -4.29
CA PHE A 31 17.48 -23.42 -4.20
C PHE A 31 18.59 -22.50 -4.68
N VAL A 32 19.84 -22.72 -4.24
CA VAL A 32 21.01 -21.93 -4.65
C VAL A 32 21.23 -22.05 -6.15
N THR A 33 21.19 -23.28 -6.66
CA THR A 33 21.35 -23.55 -8.09
C THR A 33 20.31 -22.79 -8.90
N LYS A 34 19.03 -22.94 -8.56
CA LYS A 34 17.94 -22.24 -9.22
C LYS A 34 18.05 -20.71 -9.13
N ARG A 35 18.47 -20.18 -7.99
CA ARG A 35 18.57 -18.74 -7.74
C ARG A 35 19.69 -18.08 -8.54
N PHE A 36 20.79 -18.77 -8.76
CA PHE A 36 21.99 -18.21 -9.40
C PHE A 36 22.21 -18.66 -10.86
N THR A 37 21.40 -19.57 -11.37
CA THR A 37 21.35 -19.89 -12.80
C THR A 37 20.64 -18.75 -13.56
N ARG A 38 21.44 -17.90 -14.22
CA ARG A 38 20.95 -16.73 -14.96
C ARG A 38 21.26 -16.81 -16.47
N GLY A 39 21.86 -17.91 -16.93
CA GLY A 39 22.32 -18.09 -18.31
C GLY A 39 23.54 -17.24 -18.66
N ARG A 40 24.39 -16.91 -17.67
CA ARG A 40 25.60 -16.09 -17.87
C ARG A 40 26.86 -16.89 -17.64
N ALA A 41 27.94 -16.50 -18.33
CA ALA A 41 29.27 -17.06 -18.05
C ALA A 41 29.65 -16.76 -16.57
N GLY A 42 30.07 -17.81 -15.85
CA GLY A 42 30.46 -17.72 -14.43
C GLY A 42 29.34 -18.09 -13.44
N ASP A 43 28.12 -18.40 -13.87
CA ASP A 43 27.04 -18.85 -12.97
C ASP A 43 27.47 -20.10 -12.16
N ASP A 44 28.13 -21.07 -12.80
CA ASP A 44 28.59 -22.31 -12.13
C ASP A 44 29.59 -22.05 -11.00
N GLU A 45 30.48 -21.08 -11.19
CA GLU A 45 31.44 -20.69 -10.16
C GLU A 45 30.75 -20.01 -8.98
N ILE A 46 29.76 -19.15 -9.26
CA ILE A 46 28.94 -18.47 -8.24
C ILE A 46 28.15 -19.51 -7.46
N ILE A 47 27.50 -20.46 -8.12
CA ILE A 47 26.73 -21.54 -7.50
C ILE A 47 27.64 -22.37 -6.60
N ARG A 48 28.75 -22.85 -7.11
CA ARG A 48 29.74 -23.65 -6.36
C ARG A 48 30.22 -22.92 -5.12
N SER A 49 30.67 -21.65 -5.26
CA SER A 49 31.16 -20.83 -4.14
C SER A 49 30.12 -20.61 -3.05
N ASN A 50 28.84 -20.44 -3.40
CA ASN A 50 27.77 -20.27 -2.44
C ASN A 50 27.44 -21.61 -1.73
N ILE A 51 27.42 -22.74 -2.42
CA ILE A 51 27.22 -24.06 -1.84
C ILE A 51 28.39 -24.41 -0.88
N GLU A 52 29.62 -24.14 -1.27
CA GLU A 52 30.79 -24.31 -0.40
C GLU A 52 30.68 -23.48 0.88
N ALA A 53 30.27 -22.20 0.75
CA ALA A 53 30.05 -21.33 1.90
C ALA A 53 28.97 -21.87 2.85
N MET A 54 27.86 -22.36 2.33
CA MET A 54 26.80 -22.99 3.14
C MET A 54 27.32 -24.25 3.86
N ASN A 55 28.07 -25.08 3.16
CA ASN A 55 28.65 -26.29 3.75
C ASN A 55 29.65 -25.97 4.86
N LEU A 56 30.43 -24.90 4.76
CA LEU A 56 31.28 -24.43 5.84
C LEU A 56 30.49 -24.07 7.10
N GLY A 57 29.40 -23.33 6.95
CA GLY A 57 28.51 -22.97 8.07
C GLY A 57 27.89 -24.21 8.71
N ARG A 58 27.38 -25.13 7.90
CA ARG A 58 26.79 -26.41 8.32
C ARG A 58 27.79 -27.26 9.11
N ASN A 59 28.97 -27.44 8.57
CA ASN A 59 30.02 -28.26 9.20
C ASN A 59 30.53 -27.63 10.51
N HIS A 60 30.59 -26.31 10.59
CA HIS A 60 30.98 -25.62 11.81
C HIS A 60 30.00 -25.93 12.96
N ILE A 61 28.71 -25.81 12.72
CA ILE A 61 27.68 -26.12 13.73
C ILE A 61 27.64 -27.62 14.04
N ALA A 62 27.73 -28.48 13.02
CA ALA A 62 27.81 -29.95 13.23
C ALA A 62 28.93 -30.31 14.19
N GLY A 63 30.09 -29.66 14.10
CA GLY A 63 31.22 -29.87 14.98
C GLY A 63 30.99 -29.45 16.45
N THR A 64 29.97 -28.61 16.71
CA THR A 64 29.62 -28.19 18.09
C THR A 64 28.67 -29.14 18.79
N GLY A 65 28.00 -30.03 18.07
CA GLY A 65 26.96 -30.93 18.60
C GLY A 65 25.68 -30.19 19.00
N PHE A 66 25.55 -28.91 18.72
CA PHE A 66 24.36 -28.12 19.07
C PHE A 66 23.27 -28.25 18.01
N SER A 67 22.02 -28.47 18.43
CA SER A 67 20.84 -28.53 17.58
C SER A 67 19.67 -27.83 18.26
N LEU A 68 18.79 -27.23 17.45
CA LEU A 68 17.50 -26.66 17.90
C LEU A 68 16.34 -27.69 17.73
N GLY A 69 16.64 -28.85 17.16
CA GLY A 69 15.65 -29.88 16.86
C GLY A 69 15.29 -29.92 15.36
N GLU A 70 14.18 -30.53 15.05
CA GLU A 70 13.68 -30.67 13.70
C GLU A 70 12.48 -29.72 13.46
N LEU A 71 12.40 -29.16 12.26
CA LEU A 71 11.18 -28.48 11.83
C LEU A 71 10.07 -29.55 11.70
N ALA A 72 8.89 -29.20 12.20
CA ALA A 72 7.72 -30.05 11.96
C ALA A 72 7.52 -30.23 10.44
N PRO A 73 7.13 -31.42 9.99
CA PRO A 73 6.79 -31.59 8.57
C PRO A 73 5.67 -30.61 8.20
N PRO A 74 5.73 -30.00 7.00
CA PRO A 74 4.71 -29.06 6.58
C PRO A 74 3.36 -29.77 6.50
N GLU A 75 2.35 -29.18 7.13
CA GLU A 75 0.97 -29.59 6.90
C GLU A 75 0.60 -29.25 5.46
N LYS A 76 -0.07 -30.17 4.77
CA LYS A 76 -0.57 -29.89 3.43
C LYS A 76 -1.72 -28.88 3.56
N PRO A 77 -1.59 -27.68 3.01
CA PRO A 77 -2.67 -26.70 3.11
C PRO A 77 -3.91 -27.21 2.36
N GLU A 78 -5.09 -26.93 2.91
CA GLU A 78 -6.36 -27.28 2.28
C GLU A 78 -6.58 -26.48 0.98
N GLU A 79 -6.08 -25.24 0.95
CA GLU A 79 -6.20 -24.32 -0.17
C GLU A 79 -4.84 -24.02 -0.83
N THR A 80 -4.87 -23.63 -2.10
CA THR A 80 -3.68 -23.19 -2.82
C THR A 80 -3.06 -21.98 -2.11
N GLN A 81 -1.80 -22.08 -1.75
CA GLN A 81 -1.05 -21.00 -1.11
C GLN A 81 -0.23 -20.22 -2.15
N ILE A 82 -0.08 -18.94 -1.93
CA ILE A 82 0.87 -18.08 -2.64
C ILE A 82 1.79 -17.40 -1.62
N MET A 83 3.00 -17.09 -2.04
CA MET A 83 4.00 -16.44 -1.21
C MET A 83 4.17 -14.99 -1.67
N LEU A 84 3.95 -14.03 -0.78
CA LEU A 84 3.98 -12.60 -1.07
C LEU A 84 4.71 -11.83 0.04
N LYS A 85 5.17 -10.63 -0.31
CA LYS A 85 5.52 -9.59 0.66
C LYS A 85 4.30 -8.70 0.94
N GLY A 86 4.27 -8.01 2.09
CA GLY A 86 3.18 -7.10 2.42
C GLY A 86 2.94 -6.03 1.37
N ASN A 87 3.99 -5.36 0.89
CA ASN A 87 3.85 -4.35 -0.17
C ASN A 87 3.38 -4.96 -1.51
N GLU A 88 3.78 -6.18 -1.85
CA GLU A 88 3.29 -6.88 -3.05
C GLU A 88 1.80 -7.22 -2.90
N ALA A 89 1.38 -7.61 -1.70
CA ALA A 89 -0.03 -7.90 -1.41
C ALA A 89 -0.90 -6.62 -1.51
N ILE A 90 -0.43 -5.48 -0.98
CA ILE A 90 -1.09 -4.17 -1.18
C ILE A 90 -1.25 -3.87 -2.67
N CYS A 91 -0.19 -4.06 -3.45
CA CYS A 91 -0.22 -3.80 -4.90
C CYS A 91 -1.22 -4.69 -5.62
N LEU A 92 -1.24 -5.99 -5.32
CA LEU A 92 -2.17 -6.95 -5.92
C LEU A 92 -3.62 -6.62 -5.54
N GLY A 93 -3.88 -6.27 -4.28
CA GLY A 93 -5.20 -5.84 -3.83
C GLY A 93 -5.67 -4.58 -4.55
N ALA A 94 -4.81 -3.59 -4.69
CA ALA A 94 -5.13 -2.37 -5.42
C ALA A 94 -5.43 -2.62 -6.91
N LEU A 95 -4.65 -3.49 -7.56
CA LEU A 95 -4.93 -3.90 -8.95
C LEU A 95 -6.25 -4.66 -9.07
N ALA A 96 -6.56 -5.54 -8.11
CA ALA A 96 -7.83 -6.27 -8.06
C ALA A 96 -9.03 -5.33 -7.87
N ALA A 97 -8.87 -4.25 -7.07
CA ALA A 97 -9.87 -3.21 -6.89
C ALA A 97 -10.05 -2.28 -8.11
N GLY A 98 -9.27 -2.49 -9.16
CA GLY A 98 -9.38 -1.70 -10.39
C GLY A 98 -8.59 -0.38 -10.35
N LEU A 99 -7.47 -0.31 -9.64
CA LEU A 99 -6.58 0.84 -9.66
C LEU A 99 -6.21 1.24 -11.10
N GLU A 100 -6.28 2.53 -11.41
CA GLU A 100 -6.00 3.07 -12.74
C GLU A 100 -4.83 4.06 -12.76
N PHE A 101 -4.55 4.71 -11.63
CA PHE A 101 -3.53 5.74 -11.56
C PHE A 101 -2.68 5.59 -10.29
N TYR A 102 -1.38 5.58 -10.46
CA TYR A 102 -0.39 5.59 -9.38
C TYR A 102 0.68 6.65 -9.64
N ALA A 103 0.95 7.49 -8.65
CA ALA A 103 2.08 8.41 -8.67
C ALA A 103 2.86 8.28 -7.37
N GLY A 104 4.16 8.01 -7.42
CA GLY A 104 4.96 7.80 -6.22
C GLY A 104 6.34 8.42 -6.26
N TYR A 105 6.78 8.93 -5.10
CA TYR A 105 8.16 9.35 -4.87
C TYR A 105 8.91 8.25 -4.12
N PRO A 106 10.16 7.92 -4.53
CA PRO A 106 10.92 6.85 -3.89
C PRO A 106 11.26 7.17 -2.43
N ILE A 107 10.70 6.42 -1.51
CA ILE A 107 10.97 6.50 -0.07
C ILE A 107 10.92 5.11 0.54
N SER A 108 11.93 4.72 1.35
CA SER A 108 11.90 3.45 2.08
C SER A 108 10.87 3.52 3.22
N PRO A 109 10.05 2.45 3.41
CA PRO A 109 10.02 1.18 2.69
C PRO A 109 9.01 1.13 1.52
N ALA A 110 8.34 2.23 1.18
CA ALA A 110 7.29 2.29 0.16
C ALA A 110 7.79 2.17 -1.29
N THR A 111 9.10 2.31 -1.55
CA THR A 111 9.67 2.26 -2.92
C THR A 111 9.31 0.97 -3.67
N THR A 112 9.15 -0.15 -2.97
CA THR A 112 8.80 -1.43 -3.61
C THR A 112 7.38 -1.42 -4.18
N VAL A 113 6.46 -0.61 -3.63
CA VAL A 113 5.13 -0.38 -4.20
C VAL A 113 5.24 0.34 -5.55
N LEU A 114 6.04 1.44 -5.61
CA LEU A 114 6.29 2.16 -6.86
C LEU A 114 6.85 1.23 -7.95
N LEU A 115 7.90 0.48 -7.64
CA LEU A 115 8.54 -0.44 -8.58
C LEU A 115 7.59 -1.56 -9.05
N TYR A 116 6.68 -1.99 -8.19
CA TYR A 116 5.67 -2.98 -8.55
C TYR A 116 4.62 -2.38 -9.50
N MET A 117 4.13 -1.18 -9.20
CA MET A 117 3.13 -0.49 -10.02
C MET A 117 3.68 -0.12 -11.40
N GLU A 118 4.92 0.35 -11.50
CA GLU A 118 5.57 0.62 -12.80
C GLU A 118 5.58 -0.60 -13.73
N ARG A 119 5.68 -1.80 -13.17
CA ARG A 119 5.73 -3.05 -13.95
C ARG A 119 4.38 -3.64 -14.27
N ASN A 120 3.39 -3.44 -13.38
CA ASN A 120 2.15 -4.21 -13.40
C ASN A 120 0.90 -3.37 -13.64
N LEU A 121 0.91 -2.05 -13.36
CA LEU A 121 -0.19 -1.15 -13.68
C LEU A 121 -0.10 -0.72 -15.15
N VAL A 122 -0.39 -1.66 -16.05
CA VAL A 122 -0.26 -1.49 -17.49
C VAL A 122 -1.61 -1.62 -18.19
N GLY A 123 -1.77 -0.96 -19.33
CA GLY A 123 -2.98 -1.04 -20.15
C GLY A 123 -3.53 0.32 -20.54
N SER A 124 -4.52 0.33 -21.43
CA SER A 124 -5.16 1.57 -21.88
C SER A 124 -5.86 2.27 -20.72
N GLY A 125 -5.61 3.56 -20.55
CA GLY A 125 -6.18 4.38 -19.49
C GLY A 125 -5.57 4.17 -18.09
N LYS A 126 -4.51 3.35 -17.97
CA LYS A 126 -3.76 3.13 -16.74
C LYS A 126 -2.43 3.84 -16.80
N PHE A 127 -2.04 4.47 -15.67
CA PHE A 127 -0.81 5.27 -15.57
C PHE A 127 -0.10 4.98 -14.26
N SER A 128 1.20 4.72 -14.33
CA SER A 128 2.10 4.64 -13.19
C SER A 128 3.38 5.38 -13.51
N TYR A 129 3.81 6.29 -12.65
CA TYR A 129 5.06 7.02 -12.83
C TYR A 129 5.69 7.49 -11.53
N GLN A 130 7.00 7.66 -11.58
CA GLN A 130 7.76 8.27 -10.52
C GLN A 130 7.72 9.78 -10.64
N VAL A 131 7.43 10.45 -9.54
CA VAL A 131 7.39 11.91 -9.41
C VAL A 131 8.63 12.46 -8.71
N SER A 132 8.79 13.78 -8.68
CA SER A 132 9.94 14.47 -8.08
C SER A 132 9.80 14.74 -6.57
N SER A 133 8.59 14.62 -6.02
CA SER A 133 8.32 14.81 -4.58
C SER A 133 6.95 14.24 -4.19
N GLU A 134 6.70 14.09 -2.89
CA GLU A 134 5.39 13.71 -2.36
C GLU A 134 4.34 14.78 -2.62
N ILE A 135 4.72 16.05 -2.67
CA ILE A 135 3.80 17.15 -3.06
C ILE A 135 3.30 16.94 -4.49
N GLU A 136 4.18 16.55 -5.40
CA GLU A 136 3.77 16.19 -6.76
C GLU A 136 2.89 14.95 -6.79
N SER A 137 3.20 13.92 -5.96
CA SER A 137 2.35 12.73 -5.84
C SER A 137 0.91 13.09 -5.50
N ILE A 138 0.70 13.83 -4.40
CA ILE A 138 -0.66 14.14 -3.93
C ILE A 138 -1.40 15.05 -4.92
N THR A 139 -0.73 16.01 -5.54
CA THR A 139 -1.35 16.89 -6.54
C THR A 139 -1.73 16.16 -7.82
N ALA A 140 -0.92 15.18 -8.23
CA ALA A 140 -1.24 14.28 -9.34
C ALA A 140 -2.46 13.40 -9.03
N LEU A 141 -2.57 12.88 -7.78
CA LEU A 141 -3.74 12.13 -7.33
C LEU A 141 -5.01 13.00 -7.31
N LEU A 142 -4.92 14.26 -6.88
CA LEU A 142 -6.03 15.22 -6.93
C LEU A 142 -6.58 15.35 -8.35
N GLY A 143 -5.69 15.55 -9.32
CA GLY A 143 -6.07 15.62 -10.74
C GLY A 143 -6.67 14.31 -11.25
N ALA A 144 -6.07 13.16 -10.94
CA ALA A 144 -6.54 11.86 -11.37
C ALA A 144 -7.90 11.50 -10.75
N GLY A 145 -8.05 11.70 -9.44
CA GLY A 145 -9.30 11.48 -8.72
C GLY A 145 -10.43 12.38 -9.21
N PHE A 146 -10.15 13.66 -9.47
CA PHE A 146 -11.09 14.59 -10.10
C PHE A 146 -11.48 14.13 -11.51
N ALA A 147 -10.53 13.60 -12.27
CA ALA A 147 -10.78 13.06 -13.63
C ALA A 147 -11.50 11.70 -13.63
N GLY A 148 -11.89 11.17 -12.47
CA GLY A 148 -12.67 9.94 -12.36
C GLY A 148 -11.84 8.66 -12.23
N LYS A 149 -10.53 8.76 -12.03
CA LYS A 149 -9.64 7.60 -11.88
C LYS A 149 -9.59 7.11 -10.44
N LYS A 150 -9.61 5.77 -10.25
CA LYS A 150 -9.17 5.17 -9.00
C LYS A 150 -7.67 5.38 -8.87
N CYS A 151 -7.24 6.12 -7.85
CA CYS A 151 -5.85 6.55 -7.73
C CYS A 151 -5.26 6.26 -6.35
N MET A 152 -3.95 6.00 -6.33
CA MET A 152 -3.20 5.65 -5.13
C MET A 152 -1.77 6.17 -5.19
N THR A 153 -1.22 6.50 -4.02
CA THR A 153 0.22 6.67 -3.79
C THR A 153 0.65 5.86 -2.58
N ALA A 154 1.96 5.65 -2.44
CA ALA A 154 2.56 5.06 -1.25
C ALA A 154 3.75 5.88 -0.78
N THR A 155 3.82 6.11 0.53
CA THR A 155 4.86 6.91 1.18
C THR A 155 5.14 6.40 2.59
N ALA A 156 5.82 7.19 3.41
CA ALA A 156 6.05 6.99 4.85
C ALA A 156 5.81 8.31 5.59
N GLY A 157 5.86 8.33 6.91
CA GLY A 157 5.58 9.50 7.75
C GLY A 157 6.09 10.85 7.23
N PRO A 158 7.37 10.98 6.79
CA PRO A 158 7.85 12.24 6.21
C PRO A 158 7.05 12.71 4.99
N GLY A 159 6.62 11.79 4.13
CA GLY A 159 5.81 12.12 2.96
C GLY A 159 4.37 12.46 3.33
N ILE A 160 3.79 11.81 4.33
CA ILE A 160 2.47 12.19 4.87
C ILE A 160 2.49 13.67 5.30
N SER A 161 3.55 14.10 6.00
CA SER A 161 3.72 15.50 6.41
C SER A 161 3.76 16.47 5.22
N LEU A 162 4.40 16.09 4.11
CA LEU A 162 4.45 16.90 2.89
C LEU A 162 3.12 16.91 2.11
N MET A 163 2.29 15.90 2.29
CA MET A 163 0.99 15.77 1.62
C MET A 163 -0.16 16.50 2.35
N SER A 164 0.07 17.05 3.54
CA SER A 164 -0.96 17.62 4.43
C SER A 164 -1.93 18.57 3.72
N GLU A 165 -1.41 19.54 2.96
CA GLU A 165 -2.26 20.49 2.23
C GLU A 165 -3.08 19.83 1.13
N GLY A 166 -2.47 18.90 0.39
CA GLY A 166 -3.17 18.13 -0.64
C GLY A 166 -4.29 17.25 -0.07
N LEU A 167 -4.09 16.67 1.12
CA LEU A 167 -5.11 15.91 1.85
C LEU A 167 -6.26 16.82 2.29
N GLY A 168 -5.96 18.03 2.77
CA GLY A 168 -6.95 19.06 3.07
C GLY A 168 -7.78 19.44 1.85
N LEU A 169 -7.14 19.65 0.70
CA LEU A 169 -7.83 19.93 -0.55
C LEU A 169 -8.70 18.74 -1.01
N ALA A 170 -8.21 17.51 -0.91
CA ALA A 170 -8.99 16.33 -1.24
C ALA A 170 -10.24 16.18 -0.37
N TRP A 171 -10.13 16.52 0.92
CA TRP A 171 -11.26 16.56 1.86
C TRP A 171 -12.26 17.65 1.49
N MET A 172 -11.80 18.88 1.24
CA MET A 172 -12.66 20.02 0.89
C MET A 172 -13.40 19.80 -0.43
N ALA A 173 -12.71 19.33 -1.46
CA ALA A 173 -13.26 19.09 -2.79
C ALA A 173 -13.93 17.72 -2.96
N GLU A 174 -13.92 16.89 -1.91
CA GLU A 174 -14.52 15.56 -1.89
C GLU A 174 -14.00 14.66 -3.04
N ILE A 175 -12.67 14.51 -3.12
CA ILE A 175 -11.99 13.76 -4.18
C ILE A 175 -11.50 12.41 -3.65
N PRO A 176 -11.98 11.28 -4.18
CA PRO A 176 -11.54 9.93 -3.80
C PRO A 176 -10.07 9.67 -4.15
N MET A 177 -9.31 9.16 -3.19
CA MET A 177 -7.95 8.66 -3.38
C MET A 177 -7.50 7.80 -2.21
N VAL A 178 -6.45 7.01 -2.41
CA VAL A 178 -5.82 6.21 -1.34
C VAL A 178 -4.36 6.61 -1.16
N ILE A 179 -3.97 6.83 0.08
CA ILE A 179 -2.58 7.04 0.48
C ILE A 179 -2.15 5.87 1.35
N VAL A 180 -1.16 5.12 0.89
CA VAL A 180 -0.55 4.04 1.67
C VAL A 180 0.57 4.64 2.50
N ASP A 181 0.43 4.62 3.83
CA ASP A 181 1.50 4.97 4.76
C ASP A 181 2.21 3.71 5.22
N VAL A 182 3.44 3.51 4.73
CA VAL A 182 4.30 2.41 5.17
C VAL A 182 5.23 2.95 6.23
N GLN A 183 4.81 2.88 7.49
CA GLN A 183 5.47 3.49 8.64
C GLN A 183 6.90 3.03 8.84
N ARG A 184 7.75 3.92 9.34
CA ARG A 184 9.14 3.68 9.72
C ARG A 184 9.55 4.58 10.88
N GLY A 185 10.73 4.34 11.45
CA GLY A 185 11.25 5.16 12.54
C GLY A 185 11.37 6.64 12.18
N GLY A 186 10.68 7.50 12.96
CA GLY A 186 10.71 8.95 12.90
C GLY A 186 11.63 9.57 13.95
N PRO A 187 11.55 10.92 14.23
CA PRO A 187 10.93 11.95 13.38
C PRO A 187 11.78 12.37 12.16
N ALA A 188 11.24 13.22 11.30
CA ALA A 188 11.84 13.69 10.05
C ALA A 188 12.25 12.52 9.14
N THR A 189 13.47 12.52 8.58
CA THR A 189 13.98 11.39 7.80
C THR A 189 14.12 10.12 8.66
N GLY A 190 14.37 10.28 9.94
CA GLY A 190 14.36 9.25 10.96
C GLY A 190 15.28 8.08 10.67
N LEU A 191 14.75 6.88 10.82
CA LEU A 191 15.44 5.60 10.63
C LEU A 191 14.79 4.83 9.46
N PRO A 192 15.20 5.08 8.21
CA PRO A 192 14.51 4.60 7.01
C PRO A 192 14.31 3.08 6.91
N THR A 193 15.11 2.30 7.63
CA THR A 193 15.09 0.83 7.61
C THR A 193 14.78 0.23 8.98
N LYS A 194 14.14 0.99 9.88
CA LYS A 194 13.77 0.52 11.22
C LYS A 194 12.25 0.60 11.41
N THR A 195 11.73 -0.43 12.03
CA THR A 195 10.32 -0.58 12.36
C THR A 195 9.92 0.40 13.46
N GLU A 196 8.86 1.14 13.22
CA GLU A 196 8.16 1.97 14.19
C GLU A 196 6.74 2.23 13.69
N GLN A 197 5.79 2.44 14.60
CA GLN A 197 4.39 2.74 14.30
C GLN A 197 4.00 4.03 15.03
N SER A 198 4.46 5.18 14.51
CA SER A 198 4.29 6.50 15.15
C SER A 198 3.40 7.47 14.37
N ASP A 199 2.91 7.07 13.19
CA ASP A 199 2.30 8.01 12.24
C ASP A 199 0.78 8.13 12.40
N LEU A 200 0.13 7.28 13.24
CA LEU A 200 -1.32 7.23 13.39
C LEU A 200 -1.95 8.61 13.68
N MET A 201 -1.41 9.37 14.63
CA MET A 201 -1.96 10.68 14.98
C MET A 201 -1.81 11.70 13.85
N SER A 202 -0.70 11.65 13.11
CA SER A 202 -0.49 12.48 11.91
C SER A 202 -1.45 12.11 10.78
N CYS A 203 -1.82 10.85 10.65
CA CYS A 203 -2.80 10.39 9.67
C CYS A 203 -4.24 10.71 10.08
N MET A 204 -4.56 10.67 11.37
CA MET A 204 -5.88 11.05 11.89
C MET A 204 -6.16 12.55 11.77
N PHE A 205 -5.14 13.37 11.94
CA PHE A 205 -5.21 14.84 11.90
C PHE A 205 -4.18 15.38 10.91
N PRO A 206 -4.33 15.07 9.61
CA PRO A 206 -3.27 15.28 8.63
C PRO A 206 -3.11 16.73 8.19
N ALA A 207 -4.10 17.60 8.43
CA ALA A 207 -4.10 18.97 7.96
C ALA A 207 -4.56 19.93 9.06
N HIS A 208 -4.38 21.24 8.82
CA HIS A 208 -4.97 22.28 9.65
C HIS A 208 -6.50 22.32 9.45
N GLY A 209 -7.24 22.76 10.47
CA GLY A 209 -8.70 22.81 10.45
C GLY A 209 -9.36 21.44 10.73
N ASP A 210 -10.65 21.38 10.44
CA ASP A 210 -11.51 20.25 10.78
C ASP A 210 -11.50 19.18 9.68
N VAL A 211 -10.46 18.34 9.67
CA VAL A 211 -10.29 17.21 8.76
C VAL A 211 -10.21 15.92 9.55
N ARG A 212 -10.95 14.89 9.12
CA ARG A 212 -10.81 13.52 9.59
C ARG A 212 -10.78 12.56 8.42
N LEU A 213 -9.76 11.72 8.36
CA LEU A 213 -9.66 10.73 7.32
C LEU A 213 -9.95 9.34 7.88
N PRO A 214 -10.68 8.50 7.14
CA PRO A 214 -10.76 7.08 7.42
C PRO A 214 -9.38 6.43 7.31
N ILE A 215 -9.06 5.57 8.28
CA ILE A 215 -7.80 4.84 8.35
C ILE A 215 -8.08 3.36 8.43
N ILE A 216 -7.42 2.59 7.60
CA ILE A 216 -7.39 1.13 7.64
C ILE A 216 -5.97 0.72 8.02
N ALA A 217 -5.80 0.05 9.15
CA ALA A 217 -4.53 -0.52 9.58
C ALA A 217 -4.50 -2.02 9.28
N VAL A 218 -3.39 -2.52 8.74
CA VAL A 218 -3.20 -3.92 8.38
C VAL A 218 -2.03 -4.52 9.17
N GLY A 219 -2.19 -5.74 9.68
CA GLY A 219 -1.21 -6.44 10.53
C GLY A 219 -0.66 -7.72 9.92
N THR A 220 -1.26 -8.25 8.85
CA THR A 220 -0.81 -9.46 8.16
C THR A 220 -0.66 -9.23 6.65
N VAL A 221 0.10 -10.11 5.98
CA VAL A 221 0.26 -10.04 4.51
C VAL A 221 -1.07 -10.27 3.79
N GLU A 222 -1.94 -11.10 4.34
CA GLU A 222 -3.28 -11.33 3.81
C GLU A 222 -4.15 -10.06 3.94
N GLU A 223 -4.16 -9.44 5.12
CA GLU A 223 -4.86 -8.17 5.35
C GLU A 223 -4.33 -7.04 4.44
N CYS A 224 -3.05 -7.05 4.07
CA CYS A 224 -2.52 -6.11 3.09
C CYS A 224 -3.26 -6.18 1.75
N PHE A 225 -3.64 -7.39 1.29
CA PHE A 225 -4.39 -7.56 0.05
C PHE A 225 -5.83 -7.03 0.18
N TYR A 226 -6.56 -7.49 1.18
CA TYR A 226 -7.95 -7.08 1.37
C TYR A 226 -8.10 -5.65 1.85
N GLY A 227 -7.17 -5.15 2.67
CA GLY A 227 -7.12 -3.77 3.13
C GLY A 227 -6.93 -2.77 1.99
N ALA A 228 -6.12 -3.10 0.98
CA ALA A 228 -5.98 -2.25 -0.21
C ALA A 228 -7.26 -2.18 -1.04
N ILE A 229 -7.98 -3.29 -1.20
CA ILE A 229 -9.29 -3.31 -1.84
C ILE A 229 -10.28 -2.46 -1.05
N LYS A 230 -10.34 -2.67 0.27
CA LYS A 230 -11.23 -1.94 1.16
C LYS A 230 -10.94 -0.43 1.14
N ALA A 231 -9.68 -0.03 1.14
CA ALA A 231 -9.30 1.39 1.07
C ALA A 231 -9.79 2.06 -0.22
N LEU A 232 -9.64 1.41 -1.36
CA LEU A 232 -10.15 1.93 -2.64
C LEU A 232 -11.68 1.94 -2.69
N ASN A 233 -12.34 0.91 -2.16
CA ASN A 233 -13.79 0.87 -2.04
C ASN A 233 -14.30 2.01 -1.13
N TRP A 234 -13.69 2.21 0.03
CA TRP A 234 -14.07 3.27 0.94
C TRP A 234 -13.89 4.65 0.31
N ALA A 235 -12.78 4.88 -0.39
CA ALA A 235 -12.55 6.16 -1.07
C ALA A 235 -13.67 6.49 -2.06
N GLU A 236 -14.13 5.52 -2.85
CA GLU A 236 -15.25 5.70 -3.79
C GLU A 236 -16.60 5.80 -3.05
N LYS A 237 -16.82 4.98 -2.01
CA LYS A 237 -18.08 4.90 -1.26
C LYS A 237 -18.41 6.22 -0.54
N TYR A 238 -17.44 6.83 0.15
CA TYR A 238 -17.68 8.09 0.86
C TYR A 238 -17.20 9.33 0.09
N GLN A 239 -16.56 9.14 -1.06
CA GLN A 239 -16.03 10.19 -1.93
C GLN A 239 -15.01 11.11 -1.22
N GLY A 240 -13.90 10.53 -0.83
CA GLY A 240 -12.82 11.26 -0.15
C GLY A 240 -11.54 10.44 0.01
N PRO A 241 -10.49 11.04 0.60
CA PRO A 241 -9.21 10.37 0.80
C PRO A 241 -9.26 9.33 1.94
N VAL A 242 -8.63 8.18 1.73
CA VAL A 242 -8.46 7.09 2.73
C VAL A 242 -6.98 6.83 2.94
N ILE A 243 -6.57 6.62 4.18
CA ILE A 243 -5.23 6.17 4.54
C ILE A 243 -5.23 4.66 4.76
N LEU A 244 -4.33 3.95 4.09
CA LEU A 244 -4.01 2.56 4.37
C LEU A 244 -2.68 2.51 5.12
N MET A 245 -2.72 2.15 6.40
CA MET A 245 -1.52 2.08 7.25
C MET A 245 -0.93 0.67 7.25
N SER A 246 0.35 0.60 6.92
CA SER A 246 1.21 -0.56 7.07
C SER A 246 2.48 -0.13 7.83
N GLU A 247 3.47 -1.03 7.94
CA GLU A 247 4.75 -0.69 8.54
C GLU A 247 5.89 -1.52 7.91
N MET A 248 7.12 -1.11 8.16
CA MET A 248 8.29 -1.64 7.49
C MET A 248 8.47 -3.17 7.61
N SER A 249 8.26 -3.73 8.81
CA SER A 249 8.43 -5.18 9.02
C SER A 249 7.40 -5.97 8.22
N LEU A 250 6.15 -5.51 8.20
CA LEU A 250 5.09 -6.11 7.41
C LEU A 250 5.33 -5.95 5.90
N ALA A 251 5.75 -4.76 5.47
CA ALA A 251 6.02 -4.44 4.08
C ALA A 251 7.02 -5.39 3.42
N GLU A 252 8.09 -5.76 4.16
CA GLU A 252 9.16 -6.63 3.69
C GLU A 252 9.01 -8.11 4.11
N ARG A 253 8.04 -8.40 4.98
CA ARG A 253 7.75 -9.76 5.45
C ARG A 253 7.28 -10.63 4.31
N VAL A 254 7.96 -11.75 4.11
CA VAL A 254 7.54 -12.81 3.19
C VAL A 254 6.69 -13.79 3.95
N GLN A 255 5.47 -14.03 3.49
CA GLN A 255 4.53 -14.97 4.11
C GLN A 255 3.74 -15.72 3.03
N ASN A 256 3.45 -16.99 3.28
CA ASN A 256 2.45 -17.71 2.50
C ASN A 256 1.06 -17.37 3.03
N ILE A 257 0.16 -17.08 2.10
CA ILE A 257 -1.24 -16.80 2.37
C ILE A 257 -2.12 -17.67 1.45
N PRO A 258 -3.37 -17.94 1.81
CA PRO A 258 -4.33 -18.52 0.86
C PRO A 258 -4.38 -17.66 -0.40
N LYS A 259 -4.46 -18.31 -1.57
CA LYS A 259 -4.61 -17.57 -2.83
C LYS A 259 -5.94 -16.81 -2.80
N PRO A 260 -5.93 -15.46 -2.84
CA PRO A 260 -7.16 -14.70 -2.77
C PRO A 260 -8.14 -15.02 -3.89
N ASP A 261 -9.41 -15.16 -3.56
CA ASP A 261 -10.50 -15.37 -4.52
C ASP A 261 -11.18 -14.02 -4.85
N ILE A 262 -10.74 -13.41 -5.94
CA ILE A 262 -11.24 -12.11 -6.39
C ILE A 262 -12.75 -12.16 -6.71
N SER A 263 -13.29 -13.33 -7.08
CA SER A 263 -14.73 -13.45 -7.40
C SER A 263 -15.64 -13.23 -6.19
N LYS A 264 -15.10 -13.32 -4.97
CA LYS A 264 -15.81 -13.08 -3.70
C LYS A 264 -15.65 -11.66 -3.18
N VAL A 265 -14.89 -10.82 -3.88
CA VAL A 265 -14.62 -9.45 -3.43
C VAL A 265 -15.54 -8.48 -4.15
N GLU A 266 -16.27 -7.70 -3.38
CA GLU A 266 -17.08 -6.61 -3.90
C GLU A 266 -16.20 -5.41 -4.25
N ILE A 267 -16.42 -4.83 -5.45
CA ILE A 267 -15.64 -3.69 -5.94
C ILE A 267 -16.56 -2.50 -6.15
N GLU A 268 -16.37 -1.47 -5.33
CA GLU A 268 -17.04 -0.20 -5.47
C GLU A 268 -16.46 0.61 -6.63
N ASN A 269 -17.33 1.22 -7.42
CA ASN A 269 -16.94 2.08 -8.52
C ASN A 269 -17.51 3.49 -8.34
N ARG A 270 -16.89 4.45 -9.02
CA ARG A 270 -17.32 5.84 -9.02
C ARG A 270 -18.80 5.97 -9.37
N LEU A 271 -19.55 6.65 -8.51
CA LEU A 271 -20.91 7.08 -8.83
C LEU A 271 -20.81 8.24 -9.84
N VAL A 272 -21.06 7.94 -11.13
CA VAL A 272 -20.91 8.90 -12.23
C VAL A 272 -22.23 9.58 -12.54
N TYR A 273 -22.20 10.93 -12.67
CA TYR A 273 -23.35 11.72 -13.04
C TYR A 273 -23.77 11.47 -14.50
N GLN A 274 -25.08 11.19 -14.69
CA GLN A 274 -25.68 10.89 -15.99
C GLN A 274 -26.71 11.94 -16.44
N GLY A 275 -26.89 13.00 -15.68
CA GLY A 275 -27.86 14.05 -16.00
C GLY A 275 -27.34 15.06 -17.03
N THR A 276 -28.19 15.98 -17.44
CA THR A 276 -27.89 16.97 -18.47
C THR A 276 -27.79 18.40 -17.99
N ASN A 277 -28.53 18.77 -16.95
CA ASN A 277 -28.63 20.17 -16.47
C ASN A 277 -28.87 20.23 -14.94
N GLY A 278 -28.58 21.38 -14.35
CA GLY A 278 -28.95 21.70 -12.94
C GLY A 278 -28.15 20.94 -11.90
N TYR A 279 -26.96 20.44 -12.24
CA TYR A 279 -26.11 19.70 -11.31
C TYR A 279 -25.53 20.61 -10.22
N LYS A 280 -25.57 20.10 -8.98
CA LYS A 280 -24.97 20.72 -7.80
C LYS A 280 -24.16 19.67 -7.05
N ARG A 281 -22.85 19.76 -7.13
CA ARG A 281 -21.93 18.74 -6.56
C ARG A 281 -22.09 18.62 -5.05
N TYR A 282 -22.27 19.73 -4.36
CA TYR A 282 -22.24 19.79 -2.89
C TYR A 282 -23.60 20.06 -2.25
N ALA A 283 -24.71 19.82 -2.98
CA ALA A 283 -26.03 20.01 -2.44
C ALA A 283 -26.40 18.89 -1.45
N GLY A 284 -27.03 19.29 -0.33
CA GLY A 284 -27.53 18.36 0.68
C GLY A 284 -26.42 17.63 1.46
N PHE A 285 -26.78 16.52 2.10
CA PHE A 285 -25.89 15.70 2.93
C PHE A 285 -25.64 14.31 2.34
N GLU A 286 -26.29 13.99 1.24
CA GLU A 286 -26.15 12.70 0.55
C GLU A 286 -24.95 12.71 -0.43
N LEU A 287 -24.54 11.53 -0.87
CA LEU A 287 -23.57 11.39 -1.94
C LEU A 287 -24.11 11.97 -3.24
N SER A 288 -23.28 12.73 -3.92
CA SER A 288 -23.60 13.26 -5.25
C SER A 288 -22.77 12.51 -6.31
N ALA A 289 -23.44 12.06 -7.38
CA ALA A 289 -22.74 11.48 -8.52
C ALA A 289 -21.74 12.51 -9.11
N MET A 290 -20.53 12.07 -9.43
CA MET A 290 -19.47 12.96 -9.94
C MET A 290 -19.47 12.99 -11.47
N PRO A 291 -19.59 14.15 -12.11
CA PRO A 291 -19.41 14.25 -13.56
C PRO A 291 -17.95 14.07 -13.94
N LEU A 292 -17.71 13.40 -15.04
CA LEU A 292 -16.37 13.32 -15.61
C LEU A 292 -16.03 14.60 -16.38
N PRO A 293 -14.77 15.07 -16.38
CA PRO A 293 -14.36 16.23 -17.16
C PRO A 293 -14.78 16.10 -18.64
N GLY A 294 -15.41 17.15 -19.17
CA GLY A 294 -15.93 17.15 -20.53
C GLY A 294 -17.36 16.58 -20.70
N SER A 295 -17.96 16.02 -19.62
CA SER A 295 -19.37 15.64 -19.59
C SER A 295 -20.26 16.76 -19.02
N PRO A 296 -21.60 16.68 -19.19
CA PRO A 296 -22.51 17.59 -18.51
C PRO A 296 -22.39 17.55 -16.99
N GLY A 297 -22.72 18.64 -16.30
CA GLY A 297 -22.67 18.73 -14.85
C GLY A 297 -21.44 19.47 -14.31
N ALA A 298 -21.00 20.51 -15.01
CA ALA A 298 -19.87 21.33 -14.57
C ALA A 298 -20.05 21.88 -13.14
N TYR A 299 -18.99 21.85 -12.35
CA TYR A 299 -18.91 22.41 -11.01
C TYR A 299 -17.47 22.88 -10.72
N VAL A 300 -17.28 23.65 -9.67
CA VAL A 300 -15.96 24.10 -9.24
C VAL A 300 -15.47 23.21 -8.10
N ALA A 301 -14.29 22.60 -8.26
CA ALA A 301 -13.59 21.90 -7.19
C ALA A 301 -12.44 22.77 -6.70
N ASN A 302 -12.52 23.29 -5.49
CA ASN A 302 -11.48 24.13 -4.89
C ASN A 302 -11.33 23.87 -3.38
N GLY A 303 -10.26 24.39 -2.79
CA GLY A 303 -9.95 24.23 -1.37
C GLY A 303 -10.56 25.33 -0.48
N SER A 304 -11.16 26.38 -1.06
CA SER A 304 -11.87 27.38 -0.27
C SER A 304 -13.22 26.87 0.19
N GLU A 305 -13.77 27.43 1.25
CA GLU A 305 -15.17 27.15 1.60
C GLU A 305 -16.09 27.59 0.47
N HIS A 306 -17.12 26.80 0.17
CA HIS A 306 -17.88 26.92 -1.05
C HIS A 306 -19.37 26.61 -0.84
N ASP A 307 -20.16 26.96 -1.83
CA ASP A 307 -21.59 26.65 -1.89
C ASP A 307 -21.88 25.33 -2.61
N ASP A 308 -23.15 25.08 -2.92
CA ASP A 308 -23.63 23.86 -3.58
C ASP A 308 -22.99 23.60 -4.97
N MET A 309 -22.50 24.66 -5.63
CA MET A 309 -21.87 24.59 -6.96
C MET A 309 -20.34 24.50 -6.87
N GLY A 310 -19.77 24.73 -5.69
CA GLY A 310 -18.32 24.84 -5.47
C GLY A 310 -17.82 26.28 -5.59
N ASP A 311 -18.69 27.26 -5.76
CA ASP A 311 -18.29 28.67 -5.80
C ASP A 311 -17.92 29.16 -4.39
N THR A 312 -16.80 29.89 -4.27
CA THR A 312 -16.26 30.37 -3.00
C THR A 312 -17.28 31.24 -2.25
N THR A 313 -17.46 30.98 -0.95
CA THR A 313 -18.38 31.71 -0.08
C THR A 313 -17.73 32.06 1.26
N HIS A 314 -18.15 33.16 1.87
CA HIS A 314 -17.75 33.57 3.23
C HIS A 314 -18.90 33.51 4.25
N LEU A 315 -20.05 32.93 3.86
CA LEU A 315 -21.23 32.84 4.70
C LEU A 315 -21.05 31.73 5.75
N GLY A 316 -21.14 32.09 7.05
CA GLY A 316 -20.96 31.14 8.16
C GLY A 316 -21.97 29.98 8.13
N GLU A 317 -23.21 30.20 7.68
CA GLU A 317 -24.19 29.14 7.50
C GLU A 317 -23.77 28.10 6.45
N ARG A 318 -23.09 28.53 5.37
CA ARG A 318 -22.55 27.63 4.35
C ARG A 318 -21.38 26.83 4.90
N HIS A 319 -20.50 27.45 5.67
CA HIS A 319 -19.42 26.75 6.34
C HIS A 319 -19.93 25.62 7.26
N ILE A 320 -20.96 25.90 8.07
CA ILE A 320 -21.58 24.88 8.93
C ILE A 320 -22.17 23.75 8.07
N GLN A 321 -22.93 24.09 7.03
CA GLN A 321 -23.55 23.13 6.13
C GLN A 321 -22.50 22.21 5.45
N MET A 322 -21.46 22.79 4.87
CA MET A 322 -20.42 22.03 4.17
C MET A 322 -19.58 21.18 5.12
N THR A 323 -19.29 21.68 6.31
CA THR A 323 -18.62 20.90 7.36
C THR A 323 -19.49 19.69 7.77
N GLN A 324 -20.76 19.90 8.05
CA GLN A 324 -21.68 18.81 8.36
C GLN A 324 -21.78 17.79 7.22
N ARG A 325 -21.84 18.26 5.97
CA ARG A 325 -21.86 17.40 4.79
C ARG A 325 -20.62 16.50 4.73
N ARG A 326 -19.42 17.07 4.84
CA ARG A 326 -18.15 16.31 4.77
C ARG A 326 -18.05 15.27 5.88
N PHE A 327 -18.40 15.63 7.10
CA PHE A 327 -18.36 14.70 8.24
C PHE A 327 -19.45 13.63 8.18
N SER A 328 -20.68 13.96 7.74
CA SER A 328 -21.77 12.98 7.67
C SER A 328 -21.48 11.82 6.71
N LYS A 329 -20.69 12.04 5.67
CA LYS A 329 -20.32 10.99 4.73
C LYS A 329 -19.45 9.87 5.35
N ILE A 330 -18.70 10.17 6.41
CA ILE A 330 -17.91 9.15 7.12
C ILE A 330 -18.82 8.07 7.71
N HIS A 331 -20.03 8.43 8.15
CA HIS A 331 -21.00 7.47 8.67
C HIS A 331 -21.43 6.39 7.67
N LEU A 332 -21.23 6.62 6.37
CA LEU A 332 -21.44 5.58 5.35
C LEU A 332 -20.48 4.40 5.48
N LEU A 333 -19.38 4.58 6.22
CA LEU A 333 -18.39 3.54 6.46
C LEU A 333 -18.61 2.79 7.78
N GLU A 334 -19.48 3.30 8.69
CA GLU A 334 -19.73 2.71 10.01
C GLU A 334 -20.53 1.39 9.92
N GLU A 335 -21.25 1.14 8.84
CA GLU A 335 -22.01 -0.09 8.59
C GLU A 335 -21.11 -1.25 8.07
N ASP A 336 -19.84 -0.97 7.83
CA ASP A 336 -18.90 -1.94 7.30
C ASP A 336 -18.35 -2.79 8.48
N ASP A 337 -18.71 -4.05 8.57
CA ASP A 337 -18.46 -4.99 9.69
C ASP A 337 -16.97 -5.22 10.05
N TYR A 338 -16.05 -4.58 9.32
CA TYR A 338 -14.60 -4.74 9.54
C TYR A 338 -14.12 -4.30 10.92
N GLU A 339 -14.77 -3.34 11.56
CA GLU A 339 -14.38 -2.88 12.91
C GLU A 339 -14.69 -3.89 14.02
N ARG A 340 -15.63 -4.82 13.79
CA ARG A 340 -16.10 -5.78 14.80
C ARG A 340 -15.22 -7.03 14.90
N ASP A 341 -14.52 -7.39 13.84
CA ASP A 341 -13.70 -8.61 13.79
C ASP A 341 -12.31 -8.44 14.43
N ASN A 342 -11.92 -7.20 14.76
CA ASN A 342 -10.63 -6.87 15.38
C ASN A 342 -10.73 -6.37 16.84
N ALA A 343 -11.88 -6.52 17.50
CA ALA A 343 -12.10 -6.13 18.90
C ALA A 343 -11.90 -7.29 19.88
#